data_48ade6048a9d995664061bd0bd0f28e9
#
_entry.id   48ade6048a9d995664061bd0bd0f28e9
#
_cell.length_a   1.000
_cell.length_b   1.000
_cell.length_c   1.000
_cell.angle_alpha   90.00
_cell.angle_beta   90.00
_cell.angle_gamma   90.00
#
_symmetry.space_group_name_H-M   'P 1'
#
loop_
_entity.id
_entity.type
_entity.pdbx_description
1 polymer ?
#
loop_
_entity_poly.entity_id
_entity_poly.type
_entity_poly.pdbx_seq_one_letter_code
_entity_poly.pdbx_strand_id
1 'polypeptide(L)'
;MKKSEVRLTQLASAAGCGAKIGPKVLAQVVGKLPKFTDPMLLVGPETSDDAAVYKINDELAMIHTVDFFPPVVDDPYMYGQIAAANALSDVYAMGGVPKLALNVVAFPNCLGPEVLEQILRGGADKVMEAGAVLAGGHTINDKEPKYGLCVTGYVHPDKMWKNYGAEAGDILILTKPLGCGILNTAIKAEMASQEEIERVQKIMAKLNKYAAEIASKYTIHSCTDVTGFSLAGHSLEMAKGSRKTLVIQSEKLPVIEGVEEYAQMGLIPEGAYRNRDFAGDEVQSEIKELWMEDLVFDPQTSGGLLLAVPAEEADALAEELAGMDIFGGVIGYVTELQDKAVV
;
A
#
# COMPACT_ATOMS: atom_id res chain seq x y z
N MET A 1 12.70 -14.80 -28.05
CA MET A 1 11.97 -13.52 -28.12
C MET A 1 12.98 -12.39 -27.91
N LYS A 2 12.93 -11.34 -28.72
CA LYS A 2 13.80 -10.17 -28.52
C LYS A 2 13.37 -9.44 -27.23
N LYS A 3 14.31 -8.82 -26.52
CA LYS A 3 14.10 -8.10 -25.23
C LYS A 3 12.94 -7.08 -25.25
N SER A 4 12.49 -6.64 -26.43
CA SER A 4 11.42 -5.64 -26.65
C SER A 4 10.02 -6.24 -26.85
N GLU A 5 9.83 -7.56 -26.66
CA GLU A 5 8.59 -8.25 -27.02
C GLU A 5 7.87 -8.92 -25.84
N VAL A 6 8.45 -8.88 -24.63
CA VAL A 6 7.81 -9.50 -23.44
C VAL A 6 6.95 -8.46 -22.74
N ARG A 7 5.63 -8.66 -22.75
CA ARG A 7 4.68 -7.86 -22.00
C ARG A 7 4.26 -8.64 -20.75
N LEU A 8 4.91 -8.34 -19.63
CA LEU A 8 4.67 -9.02 -18.37
C LEU A 8 3.23 -8.87 -17.88
N THR A 9 2.63 -7.69 -18.09
CA THR A 9 1.24 -7.41 -17.70
C THR A 9 0.22 -8.28 -18.41
N GLN A 10 0.52 -8.79 -19.61
CA GLN A 10 -0.35 -9.71 -20.36
C GLN A 10 -0.26 -11.16 -19.88
N LEU A 11 0.77 -11.51 -19.10
CA LEU A 11 0.90 -12.82 -18.47
C LEU A 11 0.16 -12.91 -17.12
N ALA A 12 -0.41 -11.80 -16.67
CA ALA A 12 -1.10 -11.68 -15.40
C ALA A 12 -2.62 -11.50 -15.60
N SER A 13 -3.40 -12.27 -14.85
CA SER A 13 -4.87 -12.15 -14.84
C SER A 13 -5.34 -10.85 -14.18
N ALA A 14 -4.61 -10.39 -13.15
CA ALA A 14 -4.83 -9.12 -12.46
C ALA A 14 -3.48 -8.40 -12.28
N ALA A 15 -3.48 -7.10 -11.98
CA ALA A 15 -2.29 -6.29 -11.84
C ALA A 15 -2.04 -5.87 -10.39
N GLY A 16 -0.79 -5.99 -9.93
CA GLY A 16 -0.35 -5.47 -8.64
C GLY A 16 -1.21 -5.90 -7.46
N CYS A 17 -1.41 -4.99 -6.51
CA CYS A 17 -2.23 -5.21 -5.32
C CYS A 17 -3.71 -5.46 -5.61
N GLY A 18 -4.22 -5.10 -6.78
CA GLY A 18 -5.57 -5.44 -7.24
C GLY A 18 -5.81 -6.95 -7.42
N ALA A 19 -4.75 -7.78 -7.41
CA ALA A 19 -4.82 -9.24 -7.44
C ALA A 19 -5.14 -9.88 -6.07
N LYS A 20 -5.18 -9.11 -4.99
CA LYS A 20 -5.50 -9.62 -3.64
C LYS A 20 -6.88 -10.28 -3.61
N ILE A 21 -7.01 -11.36 -2.82
CA ILE A 21 -8.33 -11.96 -2.53
C ILE A 21 -9.19 -10.90 -1.84
N GLY A 22 -10.44 -10.78 -2.28
CA GLY A 22 -11.35 -9.78 -1.69
C GLY A 22 -11.45 -9.92 -0.17
N PRO A 23 -11.42 -8.80 0.57
CA PRO A 23 -11.30 -8.81 2.04
C PRO A 23 -12.44 -9.56 2.73
N LYS A 24 -13.65 -9.56 2.18
CA LYS A 24 -14.80 -10.30 2.70
C LYS A 24 -14.57 -11.81 2.69
N VAL A 25 -14.01 -12.35 1.61
CA VAL A 25 -13.70 -13.78 1.49
C VAL A 25 -12.54 -14.15 2.42
N LEU A 26 -11.51 -13.30 2.45
CA LEU A 26 -10.34 -13.51 3.30
C LEU A 26 -10.73 -13.54 4.78
N ALA A 27 -11.54 -12.60 5.26
CA ALA A 27 -12.01 -12.54 6.63
C ALA A 27 -12.82 -13.81 7.02
N GLN A 28 -13.65 -14.34 6.11
CA GLN A 28 -14.41 -15.58 6.34
C GLN A 28 -13.50 -16.80 6.50
N VAL A 29 -12.39 -16.86 5.78
CA VAL A 29 -11.43 -17.98 5.85
C VAL A 29 -10.55 -17.85 7.08
N VAL A 30 -9.93 -16.69 7.27
CA VAL A 30 -9.01 -16.42 8.40
C VAL A 30 -9.73 -16.54 9.74
N GLY A 31 -10.97 -16.03 9.84
CA GLY A 31 -11.78 -16.11 11.06
C GLY A 31 -12.11 -17.54 11.54
N LYS A 32 -11.89 -18.56 10.69
CA LYS A 32 -12.08 -19.98 11.03
C LYS A 32 -10.79 -20.69 11.47
N LEU A 33 -9.66 -20.01 11.34
CA LEU A 33 -8.37 -20.59 11.75
C LEU A 33 -8.26 -20.64 13.28
N PRO A 34 -7.48 -21.61 13.82
CA PRO A 34 -7.16 -21.64 15.24
C PRO A 34 -6.51 -20.31 15.66
N LYS A 35 -6.95 -19.75 16.76
CA LYS A 35 -6.32 -18.56 17.34
C LYS A 35 -5.11 -18.98 18.15
N PHE A 36 -3.98 -18.35 17.85
CA PHE A 36 -2.75 -18.50 18.61
C PHE A 36 -2.62 -17.30 19.55
N THR A 37 -2.33 -17.56 20.82
CA THR A 37 -2.10 -16.51 21.82
C THR A 37 -0.67 -16.62 22.33
N ASP A 38 0.09 -15.56 22.19
CA ASP A 38 1.42 -15.42 22.77
C ASP A 38 1.54 -14.00 23.33
N PRO A 39 1.90 -13.83 24.62
CA PRO A 39 2.04 -12.50 25.23
C PRO A 39 3.12 -11.64 24.56
N MET A 40 4.02 -12.24 23.80
CA MET A 40 5.04 -11.52 23.03
C MET A 40 4.54 -11.08 21.65
N LEU A 41 3.40 -11.59 21.15
CA LEU A 41 2.77 -11.11 19.93
C LEU A 41 1.99 -9.82 20.23
N LEU A 42 2.60 -8.69 19.87
CA LEU A 42 2.00 -7.36 20.11
C LEU A 42 0.93 -6.99 19.08
N VAL A 43 1.15 -7.39 17.83
CA VAL A 43 0.22 -7.20 16.71
C VAL A 43 0.11 -8.51 15.94
N GLY A 44 -1.11 -8.98 15.75
CA GLY A 44 -1.43 -10.24 15.09
C GLY A 44 -2.64 -10.09 14.15
N PRO A 45 -3.26 -11.21 13.73
CA PRO A 45 -4.32 -11.19 12.71
C PRO A 45 -5.64 -10.55 13.19
N GLU A 46 -5.79 -10.27 14.49
CA GLU A 46 -7.05 -9.74 15.05
C GLU A 46 -7.33 -8.28 14.66
N THR A 47 -6.28 -7.49 14.42
CA THR A 47 -6.38 -6.07 14.10
C THR A 47 -6.36 -5.78 12.62
N SER A 48 -6.04 -6.78 11.76
CA SER A 48 -5.82 -6.58 10.32
C SER A 48 -4.81 -5.45 10.05
N ASP A 49 -3.75 -5.38 10.88
CA ASP A 49 -2.69 -4.40 10.74
C ASP A 49 -1.73 -4.77 9.60
N ASP A 50 -0.86 -3.85 9.19
CA ASP A 50 0.00 -3.99 8.02
C ASP A 50 1.02 -5.14 8.18
N ALA A 51 1.53 -5.38 9.39
CA ALA A 51 2.46 -6.47 9.67
C ALA A 51 2.26 -7.10 11.04
N ALA A 52 2.77 -8.32 11.21
CA ALA A 52 2.90 -8.93 12.53
C ALA A 52 4.04 -8.27 13.32
N VAL A 53 3.81 -8.02 14.62
CA VAL A 53 4.84 -7.48 15.52
C VAL A 53 5.04 -8.41 16.70
N TYR A 54 6.26 -8.92 16.86
CA TYR A 54 6.65 -9.83 17.92
C TYR A 54 7.72 -9.19 18.82
N LYS A 55 7.43 -9.08 20.12
CA LYS A 55 8.35 -8.51 21.10
C LYS A 55 9.53 -9.46 21.36
N ILE A 56 10.74 -8.98 21.22
CA ILE A 56 11.98 -9.71 21.55
C ILE A 56 12.41 -9.42 22.99
N ASN A 57 12.36 -8.14 23.36
CA ASN A 57 12.62 -7.64 24.70
C ASN A 57 11.95 -6.28 24.88
N ASP A 58 12.21 -5.58 25.99
CA ASP A 58 11.55 -4.30 26.30
C ASP A 58 11.97 -3.14 25.40
N GLU A 59 13.09 -3.27 24.66
CA GLU A 59 13.58 -2.22 23.75
C GLU A 59 13.46 -2.60 22.27
N LEU A 60 13.14 -3.86 21.96
CA LEU A 60 13.15 -4.36 20.59
C LEU A 60 11.93 -5.24 20.30
N ALA A 61 11.21 -4.90 19.25
CA ALA A 61 10.21 -5.74 18.61
C ALA A 61 10.58 -5.99 17.15
N MET A 62 10.27 -7.17 16.67
CA MET A 62 10.42 -7.60 15.28
C MET A 62 9.11 -7.37 14.53
N ILE A 63 9.18 -6.64 13.43
CA ILE A 63 8.12 -6.54 12.43
C ILE A 63 8.39 -7.60 11.37
N HIS A 64 7.36 -8.36 10.98
CA HIS A 64 7.50 -9.40 9.97
C HIS A 64 6.30 -9.41 9.04
N THR A 65 6.56 -9.30 7.74
CA THR A 65 5.55 -9.25 6.69
C THR A 65 5.98 -10.02 5.45
N VAL A 66 5.01 -10.33 4.59
CA VAL A 66 5.23 -10.87 3.24
C VAL A 66 4.21 -10.27 2.29
N ASP A 67 4.69 -9.63 1.23
CA ASP A 67 3.82 -9.15 0.16
C ASP A 67 4.41 -9.46 -1.21
N PHE A 68 3.59 -9.97 -2.13
CA PHE A 68 3.97 -10.29 -3.50
C PHE A 68 2.74 -10.23 -4.40
N PHE A 69 2.95 -9.90 -5.67
CA PHE A 69 1.86 -9.75 -6.63
C PHE A 69 2.31 -9.99 -8.07
N PRO A 70 1.37 -10.18 -9.03
CA PRO A 70 1.69 -10.27 -10.45
C PRO A 70 2.09 -8.92 -11.04
N PRO A 71 2.74 -8.88 -12.23
CA PRO A 71 3.23 -7.67 -12.84
C PRO A 71 2.18 -6.58 -13.00
N VAL A 72 2.57 -5.36 -12.65
CA VAL A 72 1.81 -4.11 -12.78
C VAL A 72 2.35 -3.23 -13.92
N VAL A 73 3.58 -3.52 -14.37
CA VAL A 73 4.27 -2.86 -15.48
C VAL A 73 4.99 -3.89 -16.35
N ASP A 74 5.30 -3.53 -17.58
CA ASP A 74 5.96 -4.45 -18.53
C ASP A 74 7.50 -4.47 -18.39
N ASP A 75 8.11 -3.38 -17.91
CA ASP A 75 9.54 -3.34 -17.62
C ASP A 75 9.89 -4.23 -16.42
N PRO A 76 10.70 -5.29 -16.59
CA PRO A 76 10.98 -6.24 -15.52
C PRO A 76 11.74 -5.61 -14.34
N TYR A 77 12.67 -4.69 -14.62
CA TYR A 77 13.43 -4.02 -13.57
C TYR A 77 12.52 -3.11 -12.73
N MET A 78 11.67 -2.31 -13.39
CA MET A 78 10.71 -1.45 -12.72
C MET A 78 9.67 -2.26 -11.92
N TYR A 79 9.20 -3.40 -12.47
CA TYR A 79 8.33 -4.32 -11.74
C TYR A 79 8.98 -4.80 -10.44
N GLY A 80 10.26 -5.19 -10.52
CA GLY A 80 11.04 -5.56 -9.35
C GLY A 80 11.13 -4.45 -8.31
N GLN A 81 11.36 -3.20 -8.73
CA GLN A 81 11.40 -2.04 -7.85
C GLN A 81 10.05 -1.80 -7.15
N ILE A 82 8.94 -1.82 -7.90
CA ILE A 82 7.60 -1.55 -7.37
C ILE A 82 7.20 -2.64 -6.37
N ALA A 83 7.43 -3.91 -6.70
CA ALA A 83 7.08 -5.01 -5.80
C ALA A 83 7.89 -4.98 -4.50
N ALA A 84 9.16 -4.65 -4.56
CA ALA A 84 9.99 -4.48 -3.37
C ALA A 84 9.60 -3.25 -2.56
N ALA A 85 9.30 -2.10 -3.20
CA ALA A 85 8.82 -0.91 -2.52
C ALA A 85 7.53 -1.15 -1.74
N ASN A 86 6.60 -1.90 -2.35
CA ASN A 86 5.34 -2.29 -1.70
C ASN A 86 5.58 -3.21 -0.49
N ALA A 87 6.38 -4.27 -0.64
CA ALA A 87 6.64 -5.20 0.46
C ALA A 87 7.43 -4.59 1.64
N LEU A 88 8.25 -3.57 1.38
CA LEU A 88 8.97 -2.81 2.41
C LEU A 88 8.05 -1.82 3.15
N SER A 89 6.92 -1.45 2.53
CA SER A 89 6.02 -0.40 3.01
C SER A 89 5.37 -0.74 4.35
N ASP A 90 4.95 -1.99 4.54
CA ASP A 90 4.34 -2.45 5.79
C ASP A 90 5.24 -2.17 7.00
N VAL A 91 6.57 -2.33 6.85
CA VAL A 91 7.51 -2.04 7.94
C VAL A 91 7.53 -0.56 8.27
N TYR A 92 7.44 0.32 7.25
CA TYR A 92 7.38 1.77 7.45
C TYR A 92 6.04 2.21 8.05
N ALA A 93 4.93 1.57 7.64
CA ALA A 93 3.60 1.83 8.20
C ALA A 93 3.52 1.50 9.70
N MET A 94 4.31 0.50 10.15
CA MET A 94 4.45 0.16 11.57
C MET A 94 5.48 1.02 12.32
N GLY A 95 6.01 2.10 11.71
CA GLY A 95 7.04 2.95 12.31
C GLY A 95 8.41 2.30 12.45
N GLY A 96 8.64 1.20 11.75
CA GLY A 96 9.85 0.40 11.84
C GLY A 96 10.90 0.68 10.77
N VAL A 97 12.04 0.02 10.91
CA VAL A 97 13.17 0.09 9.97
C VAL A 97 13.44 -1.31 9.40
N PRO A 98 13.29 -1.52 8.07
CA PRO A 98 13.63 -2.79 7.42
C PRO A 98 15.10 -3.17 7.66
N LYS A 99 15.35 -4.46 7.91
CA LYS A 99 16.70 -4.99 8.17
C LYS A 99 17.07 -6.16 7.28
N LEU A 100 16.12 -7.05 7.01
CA LEU A 100 16.35 -8.26 6.23
C LEU A 100 15.21 -8.46 5.25
N ALA A 101 15.53 -8.88 4.03
CA ALA A 101 14.55 -9.25 3.02
C ALA A 101 14.91 -10.59 2.36
N LEU A 102 13.88 -11.36 2.02
CA LEU A 102 13.97 -12.58 1.24
C LEU A 102 13.08 -12.44 0.01
N ASN A 103 13.59 -12.82 -1.17
CA ASN A 103 12.80 -12.85 -2.40
C ASN A 103 11.71 -13.95 -2.33
N VAL A 104 10.50 -13.62 -2.78
CA VAL A 104 9.41 -14.56 -3.03
C VAL A 104 9.09 -14.50 -4.52
N VAL A 105 9.31 -15.61 -5.23
CA VAL A 105 9.26 -15.64 -6.70
C VAL A 105 8.45 -16.82 -7.20
N ALA A 106 7.45 -16.53 -8.05
CA ALA A 106 6.86 -17.49 -8.98
C ALA A 106 7.18 -17.04 -10.40
N PHE A 107 7.77 -17.90 -11.24
CA PHE A 107 8.28 -17.47 -12.53
C PHE A 107 8.04 -18.51 -13.62
N PRO A 108 7.49 -18.12 -14.81
CA PRO A 108 7.19 -19.06 -15.90
C PRO A 108 8.45 -19.44 -16.67
N ASN A 109 8.61 -20.75 -16.93
CA ASN A 109 9.75 -21.29 -17.70
C ASN A 109 9.81 -20.82 -19.16
N CYS A 110 8.73 -20.24 -19.69
CA CYS A 110 8.73 -19.69 -21.06
C CYS A 110 9.45 -18.34 -21.17
N LEU A 111 9.73 -17.67 -20.05
CA LEU A 111 10.52 -16.44 -20.01
C LEU A 111 12.01 -16.78 -19.82
N GLY A 112 12.88 -15.99 -20.47
CA GLY A 112 14.32 -16.16 -20.30
C GLY A 112 14.82 -15.75 -18.92
N PRO A 113 15.95 -16.31 -18.45
CA PRO A 113 16.53 -15.98 -17.16
C PRO A 113 16.91 -14.50 -17.02
N GLU A 114 17.12 -13.80 -18.12
CA GLU A 114 17.44 -12.37 -18.15
C GLU A 114 16.28 -11.51 -17.65
N VAL A 115 15.04 -11.96 -17.87
CA VAL A 115 13.84 -11.27 -17.36
C VAL A 115 13.79 -11.40 -15.83
N LEU A 116 14.05 -12.60 -15.32
CA LEU A 116 14.12 -12.85 -13.87
C LEU A 116 15.25 -12.04 -13.23
N GLU A 117 16.44 -12.01 -13.88
CA GLU A 117 17.59 -11.22 -13.40
C GLU A 117 17.21 -9.73 -13.23
N GLN A 118 16.52 -9.14 -14.22
CA GLN A 118 16.09 -7.74 -14.14
C GLN A 118 15.10 -7.51 -13.00
N ILE A 119 14.11 -8.39 -12.79
CA ILE A 119 13.17 -8.32 -11.69
C ILE A 119 13.91 -8.34 -10.34
N LEU A 120 14.76 -9.34 -10.14
CA LEU A 120 15.52 -9.49 -8.89
C LEU A 120 16.48 -8.34 -8.65
N ARG A 121 17.08 -7.79 -9.70
CA ARG A 121 17.96 -6.61 -9.62
C ARG A 121 17.17 -5.38 -9.17
N GLY A 122 16.00 -5.11 -9.78
CA GLY A 122 15.14 -4.01 -9.38
C GLY A 122 14.75 -4.10 -7.89
N GLY A 123 14.38 -5.30 -7.41
CA GLY A 123 14.10 -5.55 -6.01
C GLY A 123 15.32 -5.36 -5.10
N ALA A 124 16.48 -5.86 -5.50
CA ALA A 124 17.74 -5.72 -4.75
C ALA A 124 18.14 -4.24 -4.58
N ASP A 125 17.99 -3.43 -5.62
CA ASP A 125 18.31 -2.01 -5.56
C ASP A 125 17.38 -1.27 -4.57
N LYS A 126 16.09 -1.64 -4.49
CA LYS A 126 15.16 -1.09 -3.50
C LYS A 126 15.45 -1.54 -2.07
N VAL A 127 15.84 -2.80 -1.88
CA VAL A 127 16.27 -3.29 -0.56
C VAL A 127 17.53 -2.54 -0.10
N MET A 128 18.47 -2.28 -1.01
CA MET A 128 19.66 -1.48 -0.73
C MET A 128 19.31 -0.02 -0.39
N GLU A 129 18.40 0.62 -1.15
CA GLU A 129 17.87 1.97 -0.88
C GLU A 129 17.19 2.05 0.50
N ALA A 130 16.49 1.00 0.90
CA ALA A 130 15.90 0.88 2.23
C ALA A 130 16.95 0.78 3.36
N GLY A 131 18.20 0.44 3.04
CA GLY A 131 19.26 0.17 4.01
C GLY A 131 19.16 -1.23 4.63
N ALA A 132 18.46 -2.14 3.97
CA ALA A 132 18.29 -3.53 4.39
C ALA A 132 19.21 -4.48 3.63
N VAL A 133 19.29 -5.73 4.09
CA VAL A 133 20.09 -6.79 3.47
C VAL A 133 19.19 -7.79 2.75
N LEU A 134 19.44 -8.04 1.47
CA LEU A 134 18.81 -9.13 0.74
C LEU A 134 19.58 -10.44 1.00
N ALA A 135 18.95 -11.39 1.70
CA ALA A 135 19.63 -12.57 2.23
C ALA A 135 19.24 -13.89 1.50
N GLY A 136 18.64 -13.80 0.33
CA GLY A 136 18.23 -14.96 -0.45
C GLY A 136 16.73 -14.96 -0.77
N GLY A 137 16.09 -16.11 -0.70
CA GLY A 137 14.65 -16.24 -0.97
C GLY A 137 14.26 -17.62 -1.48
N HIS A 138 13.04 -17.71 -2.04
CA HIS A 138 12.51 -18.94 -2.62
C HIS A 138 11.90 -18.71 -3.99
N THR A 139 12.06 -19.69 -4.90
CA THR A 139 11.55 -19.63 -6.27
C THR A 139 10.76 -20.88 -6.61
N ILE A 140 9.64 -20.70 -7.30
CA ILE A 140 8.86 -21.81 -7.88
C ILE A 140 8.58 -21.54 -9.36
N ASN A 141 8.35 -22.60 -10.13
CA ASN A 141 7.81 -22.47 -11.49
C ASN A 141 6.29 -22.29 -11.42
N ASP A 142 5.78 -21.26 -12.11
CA ASP A 142 4.34 -20.99 -12.24
C ASP A 142 4.05 -20.48 -13.65
N LYS A 143 2.80 -20.53 -14.07
CA LYS A 143 2.36 -19.97 -15.37
C LYS A 143 2.33 -18.46 -15.38
N GLU A 144 2.07 -17.84 -14.23
CA GLU A 144 1.94 -16.40 -14.03
C GLU A 144 3.11 -15.90 -13.18
N PRO A 145 3.89 -14.91 -13.65
CA PRO A 145 4.97 -14.36 -12.84
C PRO A 145 4.42 -13.64 -11.63
N LYS A 146 5.02 -13.88 -10.47
CA LYS A 146 4.76 -13.15 -9.22
C LYS A 146 6.08 -12.87 -8.52
N TYR A 147 6.20 -11.68 -7.99
CA TYR A 147 7.39 -11.27 -7.26
C TYR A 147 7.01 -10.38 -6.07
N GLY A 148 7.78 -10.51 -5.03
CA GLY A 148 7.74 -9.67 -3.84
C GLY A 148 8.79 -10.10 -2.83
N LEU A 149 8.62 -9.66 -1.60
CA LEU A 149 9.57 -9.91 -0.52
C LEU A 149 8.84 -10.41 0.73
N CYS A 150 9.54 -11.25 1.49
CA CYS A 150 9.30 -11.40 2.92
C CYS A 150 10.28 -10.48 3.63
N VAL A 151 9.79 -9.55 4.45
CA VAL A 151 10.60 -8.50 5.07
C VAL A 151 10.56 -8.64 6.60
N THR A 152 11.73 -8.51 7.22
CA THR A 152 11.87 -8.34 8.66
C THR A 152 12.42 -6.96 8.96
N GLY A 153 11.73 -6.23 9.83
CA GLY A 153 12.15 -4.95 10.35
C GLY A 153 12.18 -4.94 11.87
N TYR A 154 12.66 -3.85 12.44
CA TYR A 154 12.70 -3.64 13.89
C TYR A 154 12.10 -2.30 14.26
N VAL A 155 11.47 -2.28 15.45
CA VAL A 155 10.90 -1.09 16.07
C VAL A 155 11.04 -1.21 17.61
N HIS A 156 11.07 -0.09 18.32
CA HIS A 156 10.90 -0.12 19.77
C HIS A 156 9.42 -0.42 20.09
N PRO A 157 9.10 -1.33 21.02
CA PRO A 157 7.71 -1.72 21.31
C PRO A 157 6.77 -0.56 21.60
N ASP A 158 7.26 0.47 22.32
CA ASP A 158 6.45 1.65 22.69
C ASP A 158 6.40 2.74 21.60
N LYS A 159 7.13 2.57 20.48
CA LYS A 159 7.18 3.53 19.37
C LYS A 159 6.60 2.99 18.08
N MET A 160 6.04 1.79 18.11
CA MET A 160 5.40 1.24 16.92
C MET A 160 4.12 2.00 16.60
N TRP A 161 3.91 2.26 15.32
CA TRP A 161 2.65 2.75 14.80
C TRP A 161 1.70 1.58 14.56
N LYS A 162 0.41 1.86 14.47
CA LYS A 162 -0.66 0.88 14.27
C LYS A 162 -1.72 1.47 13.37
N ASN A 163 -2.47 0.64 12.69
CA ASN A 163 -3.62 1.09 11.92
C ASN A 163 -4.84 1.47 12.80
N TYR A 164 -4.66 1.57 14.11
CA TYR A 164 -5.65 2.00 15.09
C TYR A 164 -5.02 2.89 16.15
N GLY A 165 -5.86 3.65 16.87
CA GLY A 165 -5.43 4.60 17.88
C GLY A 165 -5.62 6.07 17.47
N ALA A 166 -6.22 6.33 16.31
CA ALA A 166 -6.60 7.69 15.90
C ALA A 166 -7.56 8.31 16.92
N GLU A 167 -7.36 9.58 17.20
CA GLU A 167 -8.11 10.36 18.19
C GLU A 167 -9.00 11.42 17.51
N ALA A 168 -10.11 11.78 18.15
CA ALA A 168 -10.96 12.85 17.64
C ALA A 168 -10.20 14.18 17.66
N GLY A 169 -10.18 14.88 16.54
CA GLY A 169 -9.41 16.10 16.31
C GLY A 169 -8.14 15.88 15.51
N ASP A 170 -7.71 14.62 15.30
CA ASP A 170 -6.58 14.33 14.43
C ASP A 170 -6.84 14.78 13.00
N ILE A 171 -5.77 15.19 12.32
CA ILE A 171 -5.74 15.49 10.91
C ILE A 171 -5.23 14.29 10.13
N LEU A 172 -5.88 13.99 9.01
CA LEU A 172 -5.50 12.91 8.11
C LEU A 172 -4.58 13.42 7.01
N ILE A 173 -3.38 12.83 6.92
CA ILE A 173 -2.38 13.16 5.90
C ILE A 173 -2.10 11.92 5.07
N LEU A 174 -2.19 12.06 3.73
CA LEU A 174 -1.82 11.02 2.78
C LEU A 174 -0.49 11.39 2.10
N THR A 175 0.48 10.48 2.10
CA THR A 175 1.86 10.82 1.66
C THR A 175 2.15 10.61 0.18
N LYS A 176 1.26 9.96 -0.58
CA LYS A 176 1.34 9.85 -2.05
C LYS A 176 -0.02 10.11 -2.68
N PRO A 177 -0.08 10.57 -3.94
CA PRO A 177 -1.34 10.75 -4.66
C PRO A 177 -1.99 9.41 -5.04
N LEU A 178 -3.30 9.46 -5.31
CA LEU A 178 -4.17 8.34 -5.66
C LEU A 178 -4.36 8.19 -7.17
N GLY A 179 -4.74 6.98 -7.60
CA GLY A 179 -5.12 6.68 -8.98
C GLY A 179 -4.23 5.67 -9.68
N CYS A 180 -3.34 4.99 -8.95
CA CYS A 180 -2.45 3.98 -9.53
C CYS A 180 -3.21 2.84 -10.23
N GLY A 181 -4.32 2.36 -9.67
CA GLY A 181 -5.10 1.27 -10.24
C GLY A 181 -5.77 1.66 -11.56
N ILE A 182 -6.36 2.84 -11.62
CA ILE A 182 -6.98 3.42 -12.83
C ILE A 182 -5.91 3.59 -13.92
N LEU A 183 -4.75 4.21 -13.61
CA LEU A 183 -3.66 4.36 -14.58
C LEU A 183 -3.09 3.02 -15.04
N ASN A 184 -2.91 2.05 -14.15
CA ASN A 184 -2.45 0.72 -14.53
C ASN A 184 -3.46 0.02 -15.46
N THR A 185 -4.77 0.27 -15.29
CA THR A 185 -5.81 -0.21 -16.19
C THR A 185 -5.69 0.45 -17.57
N ALA A 186 -5.45 1.76 -17.62
CA ALA A 186 -5.22 2.49 -18.88
C ALA A 186 -3.93 2.03 -19.58
N ILE A 187 -2.86 1.76 -18.85
CA ILE A 187 -1.61 1.18 -19.38
C ILE A 187 -1.85 -0.19 -20.00
N LYS A 188 -2.59 -1.07 -19.30
CA LYS A 188 -2.92 -2.40 -19.80
C LYS A 188 -3.80 -2.34 -21.06
N ALA A 189 -4.66 -1.33 -21.15
CA ALA A 189 -5.49 -1.03 -22.32
C ALA A 189 -4.72 -0.31 -23.47
N GLU A 190 -3.43 -0.01 -23.30
CA GLU A 190 -2.58 0.70 -24.27
C GLU A 190 -3.06 2.14 -24.56
N MET A 191 -3.72 2.78 -23.60
CA MET A 191 -4.27 4.13 -23.73
C MET A 191 -3.41 5.21 -23.08
N ALA A 192 -2.59 4.84 -22.08
CA ALA A 192 -1.72 5.77 -21.37
C ALA A 192 -0.51 6.21 -22.22
N SER A 193 -0.18 7.48 -22.13
CA SER A 193 1.03 8.06 -22.72
C SER A 193 2.29 7.58 -22.01
N GLN A 194 3.44 7.70 -22.66
CA GLN A 194 4.73 7.35 -22.04
C GLN A 194 5.02 8.19 -20.80
N GLU A 195 4.63 9.45 -20.78
CA GLU A 195 4.82 10.34 -19.63
C GLU A 195 3.98 9.90 -18.42
N GLU A 196 2.74 9.51 -18.64
CA GLU A 196 1.86 8.99 -17.58
C GLU A 196 2.37 7.65 -17.04
N ILE A 197 2.90 6.78 -17.91
CA ILE A 197 3.52 5.52 -17.51
C ILE A 197 4.72 5.79 -16.59
N GLU A 198 5.63 6.67 -16.97
CA GLU A 198 6.82 7.02 -16.19
C GLU A 198 6.44 7.67 -14.85
N ARG A 199 5.43 8.55 -14.86
CA ARG A 199 4.90 9.22 -13.66
C ARG A 199 4.37 8.22 -12.64
N VAL A 200 3.46 7.34 -13.03
CA VAL A 200 2.88 6.37 -12.11
C VAL A 200 3.90 5.35 -11.63
N GLN A 201 4.83 4.92 -12.49
CA GLN A 201 5.94 4.04 -12.12
C GLN A 201 6.84 4.68 -11.07
N LYS A 202 7.18 5.96 -11.21
CA LYS A 202 7.97 6.72 -10.24
C LYS A 202 7.26 6.79 -8.88
N ILE A 203 5.95 7.02 -8.86
CA ILE A 203 5.14 7.07 -7.63
C ILE A 203 5.14 5.70 -6.95
N MET A 204 4.85 4.62 -7.69
CA MET A 204 4.81 3.26 -7.15
C MET A 204 6.18 2.78 -6.65
N ALA A 205 7.28 3.13 -7.35
CA ALA A 205 8.63 2.72 -6.97
C ALA A 205 9.22 3.55 -5.82
N LYS A 206 8.60 4.67 -5.42
CA LYS A 206 9.07 5.49 -4.29
C LYS A 206 8.85 4.77 -2.97
N LEU A 207 9.92 4.63 -2.17
CA LEU A 207 9.82 4.06 -0.83
C LEU A 207 9.05 5.00 0.11
N ASN A 208 8.18 4.44 0.94
CA ASN A 208 7.54 5.15 2.06
C ASN A 208 8.53 5.48 3.20
N LYS A 209 9.78 5.01 3.10
CA LYS A 209 10.92 5.32 3.97
C LYS A 209 11.02 6.82 4.30
N TYR A 210 11.03 7.64 3.26
CA TYR A 210 11.28 9.08 3.40
C TYR A 210 10.16 9.79 4.15
N ALA A 211 8.91 9.41 3.87
CA ALA A 211 7.76 9.92 4.61
C ALA A 211 7.77 9.45 6.07
N ALA A 212 8.09 8.16 6.30
CA ALA A 212 8.19 7.60 7.65
C ALA A 212 9.33 8.22 8.47
N GLU A 213 10.50 8.49 7.87
CA GLU A 213 11.61 9.19 8.51
C GLU A 213 11.23 10.62 8.95
N ILE A 214 10.47 11.34 8.12
CA ILE A 214 9.93 12.66 8.47
C ILE A 214 8.89 12.52 9.58
N ALA A 215 7.88 11.66 9.39
CA ALA A 215 6.79 11.45 10.34
C ALA A 215 7.28 10.98 11.73
N SER A 216 8.41 10.26 11.80
CA SER A 216 8.99 9.80 13.07
C SER A 216 9.43 10.91 14.05
N LYS A 217 9.48 12.15 13.57
CA LYS A 217 9.80 13.35 14.40
C LYS A 217 8.56 13.93 15.09
N TYR A 218 7.39 13.44 14.73
CA TYR A 218 6.08 13.94 15.14
C TYR A 218 5.28 12.85 15.87
N THR A 219 4.22 13.24 16.52
CA THR A 219 3.27 12.31 17.13
C THR A 219 2.39 11.70 16.07
N ILE A 220 2.41 10.38 15.95
CA ILE A 220 1.53 9.63 15.02
C ILE A 220 0.63 8.74 15.87
N HIS A 221 -0.66 9.06 15.91
CA HIS A 221 -1.66 8.29 16.66
C HIS A 221 -2.05 7.00 15.91
N SER A 222 -2.14 7.06 14.58
CA SER A 222 -2.42 5.91 13.74
C SER A 222 -1.75 6.05 12.38
N CYS A 223 -1.32 4.92 11.81
CA CYS A 223 -0.72 4.85 10.48
C CYS A 223 -1.07 3.54 9.80
N THR A 224 -1.28 3.56 8.50
CA THR A 224 -1.34 2.40 7.59
C THR A 224 -0.84 2.83 6.22
N ASP A 225 -0.42 1.90 5.37
CA ASP A 225 -0.20 2.22 3.97
C ASP A 225 -1.47 1.97 3.13
N VAL A 226 -1.70 2.81 2.12
CA VAL A 226 -2.87 2.70 1.26
C VAL A 226 -2.53 1.84 0.05
N THR A 227 -2.99 0.59 0.06
CA THR A 227 -2.70 -0.40 -0.98
C THR A 227 -3.96 -1.00 -1.60
N GLY A 228 -4.04 -2.31 -1.73
CA GLY A 228 -5.07 -3.02 -2.52
C GLY A 228 -6.50 -2.84 -2.06
N PHE A 229 -6.73 -2.51 -0.81
CA PHE A 229 -8.09 -2.25 -0.29
C PHE A 229 -8.54 -0.79 -0.48
N SER A 230 -7.75 0.04 -1.14
CA SER A 230 -8.03 1.44 -1.46
C SER A 230 -7.99 2.41 -0.27
N LEU A 231 -8.13 3.70 -0.55
CA LEU A 231 -8.25 4.69 0.51
C LEU A 231 -9.47 4.38 1.42
N ALA A 232 -10.63 4.08 0.83
CA ALA A 232 -11.84 3.78 1.60
C ALA A 232 -11.69 2.56 2.51
N GLY A 233 -11.10 1.46 2.02
CA GLY A 233 -10.93 0.24 2.80
C GLY A 233 -9.97 0.41 3.95
N HIS A 234 -8.76 0.97 3.71
CA HIS A 234 -7.78 1.20 4.78
C HIS A 234 -8.25 2.27 5.78
N SER A 235 -8.97 3.31 5.32
CA SER A 235 -9.63 4.26 6.22
C SER A 235 -10.69 3.59 7.09
N LEU A 236 -11.45 2.64 6.53
CA LEU A 236 -12.45 1.86 7.28
C LEU A 236 -11.80 0.99 8.36
N GLU A 237 -10.67 0.35 8.06
CA GLU A 237 -9.89 -0.43 9.04
C GLU A 237 -9.40 0.47 10.18
N MET A 238 -8.81 1.63 9.85
CA MET A 238 -8.35 2.62 10.83
C MET A 238 -9.50 3.16 11.69
N ALA A 239 -10.63 3.52 11.09
CA ALA A 239 -11.81 4.02 11.78
C ALA A 239 -12.36 3.00 12.78
N LYS A 240 -12.56 1.75 12.34
CA LYS A 240 -13.08 0.66 13.17
C LYS A 240 -12.12 0.29 14.30
N GLY A 241 -10.84 0.17 14.00
CA GLY A 241 -9.81 -0.12 14.99
C GLY A 241 -9.71 0.97 16.07
N SER A 242 -9.87 2.24 15.68
CA SER A 242 -9.83 3.41 16.57
C SER A 242 -11.18 3.70 17.25
N ARG A 243 -12.28 3.11 16.80
CA ARG A 243 -13.66 3.44 17.23
C ARG A 243 -13.98 4.93 17.03
N LYS A 244 -13.63 5.44 15.89
CA LYS A 244 -13.80 6.83 15.47
C LYS A 244 -14.45 6.87 14.09
N THR A 245 -14.83 8.05 13.65
CA THR A 245 -15.22 8.33 12.27
C THR A 245 -14.13 9.14 11.59
N LEU A 246 -13.70 8.67 10.43
CA LEU A 246 -12.79 9.41 9.55
C LEU A 246 -13.61 10.19 8.52
N VAL A 247 -13.39 11.50 8.45
CA VAL A 247 -14.00 12.40 7.47
C VAL A 247 -12.98 12.70 6.39
N ILE A 248 -13.25 12.25 5.17
CA ILE A 248 -12.39 12.47 3.99
C ILE A 248 -12.98 13.57 3.12
N GLN A 249 -12.22 14.61 2.89
CA GLN A 249 -12.61 15.75 2.06
C GLN A 249 -12.20 15.49 0.61
N SER A 250 -13.15 15.06 -0.21
CA SER A 250 -12.88 14.62 -1.59
C SER A 250 -12.19 15.68 -2.44
N GLU A 251 -12.49 16.95 -2.22
CA GLU A 251 -11.89 18.11 -2.91
C GLU A 251 -10.40 18.33 -2.57
N LYS A 252 -9.92 17.67 -1.50
CA LYS A 252 -8.52 17.72 -1.06
C LYS A 252 -7.71 16.48 -1.45
N LEU A 253 -8.35 15.50 -2.07
CA LEU A 253 -7.65 14.28 -2.45
C LEU A 253 -6.57 14.57 -3.50
N PRO A 254 -5.32 14.17 -3.25
CA PRO A 254 -4.25 14.29 -4.22
C PRO A 254 -4.44 13.25 -5.32
N VAL A 255 -4.68 13.70 -6.55
CA VAL A 255 -4.96 12.83 -7.70
C VAL A 255 -3.78 12.87 -8.67
N ILE A 256 -3.36 11.69 -9.16
CA ILE A 256 -2.35 11.62 -10.23
C ILE A 256 -2.96 12.19 -11.51
N GLU A 257 -2.22 13.07 -12.18
CA GLU A 257 -2.65 13.69 -13.43
C GLU A 257 -2.98 12.64 -14.51
N GLY A 258 -4.10 12.83 -15.22
CA GLY A 258 -4.66 11.90 -16.21
C GLY A 258 -5.69 10.91 -15.64
N VAL A 259 -5.76 10.70 -14.33
CA VAL A 259 -6.66 9.72 -13.69
C VAL A 259 -8.13 10.04 -13.94
N GLU A 260 -8.53 11.31 -13.82
CA GLU A 260 -9.91 11.74 -14.03
C GLU A 260 -10.43 11.34 -15.43
N GLU A 261 -9.63 11.60 -16.47
CA GLU A 261 -10.00 11.29 -17.86
C GLU A 261 -10.24 9.79 -18.05
N TYR A 262 -9.32 8.94 -17.56
CA TYR A 262 -9.46 7.49 -17.69
C TYR A 262 -10.60 6.94 -16.84
N ALA A 263 -10.84 7.48 -15.67
CA ALA A 263 -11.98 7.09 -14.83
C ALA A 263 -13.31 7.46 -15.48
N GLN A 264 -13.42 8.65 -16.08
CA GLN A 264 -14.60 9.07 -16.85
C GLN A 264 -14.84 8.20 -18.11
N MET A 265 -13.77 7.63 -18.69
CA MET A 265 -13.87 6.63 -19.76
C MET A 265 -14.30 5.24 -19.27
N GLY A 266 -14.40 5.03 -17.94
CA GLY A 266 -14.79 3.75 -17.35
C GLY A 266 -13.63 2.77 -17.20
N LEU A 267 -12.37 3.21 -17.26
CA LEU A 267 -11.19 2.37 -17.05
C LEU A 267 -10.95 2.11 -15.55
N ILE A 268 -11.93 1.52 -14.90
CA ILE A 268 -11.93 1.23 -13.46
C ILE A 268 -11.49 -0.22 -13.26
N PRO A 269 -10.47 -0.49 -12.41
CA PRO A 269 -10.06 -1.85 -12.13
C PRO A 269 -11.13 -2.62 -11.35
N GLU A 270 -11.26 -3.93 -11.63
CA GLU A 270 -12.23 -4.80 -10.94
C GLU A 270 -12.09 -4.76 -9.41
N GLY A 271 -10.87 -4.52 -8.91
CA GLY A 271 -10.61 -4.35 -7.49
C GLY A 271 -11.40 -3.24 -6.82
N ALA A 272 -11.69 -2.14 -7.54
CA ALA A 272 -12.48 -1.02 -7.02
C ALA A 272 -13.91 -1.45 -6.66
N TYR A 273 -14.54 -2.24 -7.51
CA TYR A 273 -15.89 -2.76 -7.24
C TYR A 273 -15.90 -3.71 -6.03
N ARG A 274 -14.89 -4.58 -5.90
CA ARG A 274 -14.76 -5.46 -4.73
C ARG A 274 -14.52 -4.67 -3.43
N ASN A 275 -13.75 -3.60 -3.49
CA ASN A 275 -13.51 -2.70 -2.36
C ASN A 275 -14.81 -1.98 -1.94
N ARG A 276 -15.58 -1.50 -2.91
CA ARG A 276 -16.89 -0.88 -2.66
C ARG A 276 -17.87 -1.87 -2.01
N ASP A 277 -17.96 -3.09 -2.52
CA ASP A 277 -18.79 -4.16 -1.94
C ASP A 277 -18.38 -4.52 -0.51
N PHE A 278 -17.08 -4.47 -0.21
CA PHE A 278 -16.57 -4.72 1.14
C PHE A 278 -16.90 -3.59 2.11
N ALA A 279 -16.71 -2.35 1.68
CA ALA A 279 -17.01 -1.18 2.49
C ALA A 279 -18.50 -1.10 2.84
N GLY A 280 -19.37 -1.47 1.90
CA GLY A 280 -20.82 -1.54 2.11
C GLY A 280 -21.39 -0.25 2.70
N ASP A 281 -22.27 -0.39 3.68
CA ASP A 281 -22.93 0.73 4.34
C ASP A 281 -22.07 1.46 5.37
N GLU A 282 -20.85 1.01 5.64
CA GLU A 282 -19.94 1.62 6.62
C GLU A 282 -19.24 2.87 6.11
N VAL A 283 -19.16 3.02 4.79
CA VAL A 283 -18.64 4.20 4.11
C VAL A 283 -19.83 4.96 3.51
N GLN A 284 -20.03 6.19 3.95
CA GLN A 284 -21.01 7.10 3.36
C GLN A 284 -20.31 8.07 2.44
N SER A 285 -20.74 8.16 1.19
CA SER A 285 -20.19 9.09 0.20
C SER A 285 -21.21 10.18 -0.12
N GLU A 286 -20.78 11.44 -0.08
CA GLU A 286 -21.50 12.61 -0.59
C GLU A 286 -20.92 13.12 -1.91
N ILE A 287 -19.98 12.36 -2.49
CA ILE A 287 -19.31 12.65 -3.76
C ILE A 287 -20.33 12.60 -4.90
N LYS A 288 -20.39 13.67 -5.71
CA LYS A 288 -21.33 13.77 -6.83
C LYS A 288 -20.74 13.25 -8.14
N GLU A 289 -19.44 13.38 -8.31
CA GLU A 289 -18.71 12.95 -9.49
C GLU A 289 -18.37 11.46 -9.37
N LEU A 290 -18.91 10.63 -10.24
CA LEU A 290 -18.70 9.18 -10.21
C LEU A 290 -17.21 8.80 -10.28
N TRP A 291 -16.42 9.51 -11.08
CA TRP A 291 -14.99 9.24 -11.21
C TRP A 291 -14.22 9.42 -9.89
N MET A 292 -14.60 10.42 -9.10
CA MET A 292 -13.99 10.69 -7.80
C MET A 292 -14.42 9.62 -6.78
N GLU A 293 -15.66 9.16 -6.83
CA GLU A 293 -16.12 8.05 -6.03
C GLU A 293 -15.38 6.75 -6.39
N ASP A 294 -15.17 6.47 -7.69
CA ASP A 294 -14.38 5.33 -8.15
C ASP A 294 -12.92 5.42 -7.68
N LEU A 295 -12.34 6.63 -7.66
CA LEU A 295 -10.99 6.88 -7.17
C LEU A 295 -10.81 6.51 -5.68
N VAL A 296 -11.78 6.81 -4.84
CA VAL A 296 -11.74 6.50 -3.40
C VAL A 296 -11.68 4.99 -3.16
N PHE A 297 -12.26 4.19 -4.06
CA PHE A 297 -12.21 2.73 -4.02
C PHE A 297 -11.12 2.11 -4.92
N ASP A 298 -10.35 2.94 -5.65
CA ASP A 298 -9.29 2.46 -6.54
C ASP A 298 -8.17 1.74 -5.77
N PRO A 299 -7.86 0.46 -6.07
CA PRO A 299 -6.76 -0.24 -5.43
C PRO A 299 -5.42 0.41 -5.77
N GLN A 300 -4.67 0.82 -4.76
CA GLN A 300 -3.34 1.36 -4.94
C GLN A 300 -2.29 0.24 -4.93
N THR A 301 -1.25 0.37 -5.73
CA THR A 301 -0.05 -0.46 -5.67
C THR A 301 1.08 0.41 -5.15
N SER A 302 1.68 0.00 -4.03
CA SER A 302 2.74 0.77 -3.35
C SER A 302 2.31 2.23 -3.11
N GLY A 303 1.12 2.41 -2.56
CA GLY A 303 0.58 3.74 -2.23
C GLY A 303 1.29 4.40 -1.05
N GLY A 304 0.78 5.57 -0.65
CA GLY A 304 1.35 6.35 0.45
C GLY A 304 0.89 5.88 1.82
N LEU A 305 1.54 6.40 2.86
CA LEU A 305 1.07 6.27 4.23
C LEU A 305 -0.14 7.18 4.46
N LEU A 306 -1.14 6.66 5.14
CA LEU A 306 -2.24 7.41 5.74
C LEU A 306 -1.92 7.60 7.22
N LEU A 307 -1.73 8.85 7.63
CA LEU A 307 -1.33 9.24 8.97
C LEU A 307 -2.48 9.96 9.66
N ALA A 308 -2.79 9.60 10.92
CA ALA A 308 -3.61 10.39 11.83
C ALA A 308 -2.70 11.10 12.83
N VAL A 309 -2.74 12.43 12.85
CA VAL A 309 -1.75 13.29 13.50
C VAL A 309 -2.48 14.35 14.33
N PRO A 310 -2.03 14.67 15.58
CA PRO A 310 -2.60 15.77 16.35
C PRO A 310 -2.65 17.08 15.55
N ALA A 311 -3.76 17.80 15.65
CA ALA A 311 -3.99 19.01 14.85
C ALA A 311 -2.87 20.06 15.01
N GLU A 312 -2.29 20.17 16.21
CA GLU A 312 -1.20 21.11 16.51
C GLU A 312 0.12 20.79 15.81
N GLU A 313 0.34 19.54 15.39
CA GLU A 313 1.55 19.10 14.69
C GLU A 313 1.34 18.94 13.18
N ALA A 314 0.09 18.88 12.73
CA ALA A 314 -0.27 18.49 11.36
C ALA A 314 0.26 19.43 10.28
N ASP A 315 0.17 20.75 10.49
CA ASP A 315 0.65 21.74 9.53
C ASP A 315 2.17 21.68 9.36
N ALA A 316 2.92 21.54 10.46
CA ALA A 316 4.37 21.42 10.44
C ALA A 316 4.83 20.14 9.74
N LEU A 317 4.16 19.01 10.02
CA LEU A 317 4.44 17.74 9.34
C LEU A 317 4.11 17.84 7.85
N ALA A 318 2.96 18.40 7.48
CA ALA A 318 2.56 18.54 6.08
C ALA A 318 3.55 19.44 5.30
N GLU A 319 4.04 20.52 5.90
CA GLU A 319 5.04 21.41 5.28
C GLU A 319 6.38 20.67 5.06
N GLU A 320 6.84 19.88 6.04
CA GLU A 320 8.08 19.09 5.89
C GLU A 320 7.92 17.99 4.82
N LEU A 321 6.77 17.30 4.78
CA LEU A 321 6.47 16.31 3.75
C LEU A 321 6.35 16.91 2.35
N ALA A 322 5.82 18.13 2.22
CA ALA A 322 5.74 18.85 0.95
C ALA A 322 7.10 19.18 0.33
N GLY A 323 8.17 19.11 1.12
CA GLY A 323 9.56 19.21 0.61
C GLY A 323 10.02 17.97 -0.15
N MET A 324 9.29 16.86 -0.14
CA MET A 324 9.60 15.67 -0.92
C MET A 324 9.21 15.88 -2.39
N ASP A 325 9.84 15.08 -3.29
CA ASP A 325 9.54 15.09 -4.73
C ASP A 325 8.18 14.44 -5.08
N ILE A 326 7.64 13.64 -4.18
CA ILE A 326 6.29 13.06 -4.24
C ILE A 326 5.66 13.25 -2.87
N PHE A 327 4.55 13.96 -2.83
CA PHE A 327 3.73 14.16 -1.65
C PHE A 327 2.26 14.18 -2.04
N GLY A 328 1.40 13.74 -1.12
CA GLY A 328 -0.05 13.78 -1.27
C GLY A 328 -0.63 15.08 -0.72
N GLY A 329 -1.10 15.05 0.53
CA GLY A 329 -1.70 16.23 1.16
C GLY A 329 -2.47 15.91 2.44
N VAL A 330 -2.98 16.95 3.05
CA VAL A 330 -4.00 16.85 4.10
C VAL A 330 -5.33 16.51 3.42
N ILE A 331 -5.94 15.39 3.80
CA ILE A 331 -7.14 14.86 3.11
C ILE A 331 -8.40 14.83 3.98
N GLY A 332 -8.31 15.14 5.26
CA GLY A 332 -9.45 15.05 6.15
C GLY A 332 -9.09 15.15 7.62
N TYR A 333 -9.97 14.64 8.45
CA TYR A 333 -9.82 14.69 9.91
C TYR A 333 -10.61 13.56 10.59
N VAL A 334 -10.35 13.35 11.86
CA VAL A 334 -10.99 12.32 12.70
C VAL A 334 -11.99 12.97 13.64
N THR A 335 -13.18 12.35 13.79
CA THR A 335 -14.21 12.80 14.75
C THR A 335 -14.55 11.68 15.72
N GLU A 336 -15.32 12.02 16.76
CA GLU A 336 -15.99 11.01 17.57
C GLU A 336 -16.85 10.09 16.69
N LEU A 337 -17.03 8.85 17.14
CA LEU A 337 -17.76 7.84 16.39
C LEU A 337 -19.18 8.34 16.04
N GLN A 338 -19.49 8.33 14.77
CA GLN A 338 -20.79 8.65 14.20
C GLN A 338 -21.48 7.38 13.69
N ASP A 339 -22.63 7.52 13.01
CA ASP A 339 -23.37 6.40 12.42
C ASP A 339 -22.56 5.63 11.35
N LYS A 340 -21.59 6.30 10.72
CA LYS A 340 -20.69 5.74 9.69
C LYS A 340 -19.23 5.81 10.14
N ALA A 341 -18.47 4.81 9.75
CA ALA A 341 -17.05 4.76 10.08
C ALA A 341 -16.23 5.72 9.21
N VAL A 342 -16.61 5.89 7.94
CA VAL A 342 -15.97 6.82 6.99
C VAL A 342 -17.05 7.66 6.30
N VAL A 343 -16.82 8.98 6.20
CA VAL A 343 -17.72 9.94 5.58
C VAL A 343 -16.99 10.82 4.59
#